data_25bddd91c772a2102d77786362ec5ecd
#
_entry.id   25bddd91c772a2102d77786362ec5ecd
#
_cell.length_a   1.000
_cell.length_b   1.000
_cell.length_c   1.000
_cell.angle_alpha   90.00
_cell.angle_beta   90.00
_cell.angle_gamma   90.00
#
_symmetry.space_group_name_H-M   'P 1'
#
loop_
_entity.id
_entity.type
_entity.pdbx_description
1 polymer ?
#
loop_
_entity_poly.entity_id
_entity_poly.type
_entity_poly.pdbx_seq_one_letter_code
_entity_poly.pdbx_strand_id
1 'polypeptide(L)'
;MSGTGDALNRYLSTVRRIEEHREQSAVKDLKKVYRQLMKEIGERVAESYARYADPETGAIDYAVLHRDGMDARLLEEIMRSTGIASLEECRIIEQLAKESYAKCYDGMVSAVQRAATDDALQESLQTIRAVAPEVIAEAVHNPVNGLTLADRLEKKRGEIIYGIKQSVGVGLSQGDRYDTMTRRIAETLAGADGAGGYYGKAVRIARTEAHRVREAGNSDAAVALQEKAAPAGYQMLKRWNTMKDERVRPNRRYKTKKGWKSGKPGFYNHAAMDGVEIPLNEDFKLPSGASGPAPGQTNVAGEDINCRCFLTYRMEKETRVFSGDSVQERNYGKVERGETREFRNVVARRIVTYDTPVYVSEKVEKIKPKALHTIVQNTRDAMRELGIPLTEIPAVIIVSPEESPKAWGSYNSVLKTVRYVPAILDAPPHERCYTEIHEMWHLKQDYEARYEGWPVITDKNYKDYLKWLRQKCEKRIKKLGITEEKAREISRYAWESFCLGEFDEVEAEYEASRRVKKMMQKKGGRDGS
;
A
#
# COMPACT_ATOMS: atom_id res chain seq x y z
N MET A 1 18.71 22.57 19.18
CA MET A 1 17.71 21.59 18.77
C MET A 1 18.22 20.48 17.82
N SER A 2 19.52 20.20 17.81
CA SER A 2 20.07 19.02 17.13
C SER A 2 19.78 17.69 17.88
N GLY A 3 19.45 17.75 19.15
CA GLY A 3 19.35 16.57 20.01
C GLY A 3 18.21 15.59 19.71
N THR A 4 17.02 16.06 19.29
CA THR A 4 15.87 15.17 19.07
C THR A 4 16.03 14.37 17.76
N GLY A 5 16.52 15.02 16.71
CA GLY A 5 16.81 14.35 15.44
C GLY A 5 17.92 13.32 15.56
N ASP A 6 18.98 13.64 16.32
CA ASP A 6 20.11 12.72 16.56
C ASP A 6 19.72 11.54 17.45
N ALA A 7 18.85 11.74 18.45
CA ALA A 7 18.34 10.66 19.30
C ALA A 7 17.42 9.71 18.51
N LEU A 8 16.54 10.23 17.69
CA LEU A 8 15.64 9.46 16.83
C LEU A 8 16.45 8.65 15.79
N ASN A 9 17.41 9.26 15.12
CA ASN A 9 18.24 8.58 14.12
C ASN A 9 19.16 7.51 14.74
N ARG A 10 19.68 7.72 15.95
CA ARG A 10 20.41 6.69 16.73
C ARG A 10 19.49 5.53 17.09
N TYR A 11 18.26 5.82 17.50
CA TYR A 11 17.25 4.80 17.76
C TYR A 11 16.96 3.99 16.50
N LEU A 12 16.63 4.63 15.38
CA LEU A 12 16.29 3.96 14.11
C LEU A 12 17.46 3.07 13.60
N SER A 13 18.72 3.52 13.78
CA SER A 13 19.88 2.71 13.44
C SER A 13 20.07 1.50 14.35
N THR A 14 19.65 1.60 15.61
CA THR A 14 19.68 0.49 16.59
C THR A 14 18.58 -0.52 16.31
N VAL A 15 17.35 -0.04 16.11
CA VAL A 15 16.20 -0.87 15.73
C VAL A 15 16.51 -1.66 14.47
N ARG A 16 17.11 -1.03 13.47
CA ARG A 16 17.49 -1.69 12.24
C ARG A 16 18.40 -2.89 12.48
N ARG A 17 19.44 -2.79 13.36
CA ARG A 17 20.29 -3.94 13.70
C ARG A 17 19.51 -5.05 14.36
N ILE A 18 18.58 -4.71 15.25
CA ILE A 18 17.71 -5.68 15.92
C ILE A 18 16.82 -6.39 14.90
N GLU A 19 16.23 -5.65 13.96
CA GLU A 19 15.38 -6.21 12.91
C GLU A 19 16.16 -7.08 11.91
N GLU A 20 17.39 -6.70 11.56
CA GLU A 20 18.27 -7.55 10.76
C GLU A 20 18.57 -8.89 11.48
N HIS A 21 18.71 -8.86 12.79
CA HIS A 21 18.89 -10.08 13.60
C HIS A 21 17.64 -10.97 13.62
N ARG A 22 16.43 -10.37 13.73
CA ARG A 22 15.16 -11.10 13.66
C ARG A 22 14.95 -11.71 12.30
N GLU A 23 15.18 -10.95 11.24
CA GLU A 23 15.15 -11.46 9.87
C GLU A 23 16.08 -12.68 9.69
N GLN A 24 17.32 -12.58 10.19
CA GLN A 24 18.27 -13.69 10.14
C GLN A 24 17.79 -14.90 10.94
N SER A 25 17.13 -14.69 12.09
CA SER A 25 16.55 -15.77 12.88
C SER A 25 15.41 -16.47 12.10
N ALA A 26 14.48 -15.70 11.55
CA ALA A 26 13.41 -16.25 10.73
C ALA A 26 13.94 -17.01 9.50
N VAL A 27 14.99 -16.49 8.85
CA VAL A 27 15.66 -17.20 7.74
C VAL A 27 16.28 -18.52 8.18
N LYS A 28 16.86 -18.59 9.41
CA LYS A 28 17.35 -19.86 9.97
C LYS A 28 16.22 -20.85 10.24
N ASP A 29 15.07 -20.36 10.73
CA ASP A 29 13.92 -21.22 10.99
C ASP A 29 13.29 -21.71 9.69
N LEU A 30 13.14 -20.87 8.68
CA LEU A 30 12.78 -21.30 7.33
C LEU A 30 13.73 -22.37 6.79
N LYS A 31 15.03 -22.24 7.03
CA LYS A 31 16.03 -23.25 6.62
C LYS A 31 15.79 -24.60 7.32
N LYS A 32 15.37 -24.59 8.59
CA LYS A 32 15.00 -25.83 9.32
C LYS A 32 13.77 -26.48 8.69
N VAL A 33 12.73 -25.68 8.39
CA VAL A 33 11.50 -26.17 7.73
C VAL A 33 11.84 -26.86 6.42
N TYR A 34 12.65 -26.23 5.57
CA TYR A 34 13.02 -26.84 4.28
C TYR A 34 13.94 -28.05 4.41
N ARG A 35 14.81 -28.08 5.41
CA ARG A 35 15.62 -29.28 5.70
C ARG A 35 14.75 -30.45 6.16
N GLN A 36 13.78 -30.17 7.02
CA GLN A 36 12.84 -31.18 7.48
C GLN A 36 11.99 -31.71 6.31
N LEU A 37 11.47 -30.82 5.46
CA LEU A 37 10.74 -31.21 4.26
C LEU A 37 11.59 -32.09 3.34
N MET A 38 12.86 -31.73 3.07
CA MET A 38 13.76 -32.54 2.27
C MET A 38 14.00 -33.93 2.88
N LYS A 39 14.15 -34.00 4.20
CA LYS A 39 14.32 -35.26 4.92
C LYS A 39 13.07 -36.16 4.78
N GLU A 40 11.88 -35.62 5.02
CA GLU A 40 10.62 -36.37 4.90
C GLU A 40 10.38 -36.89 3.49
N ILE A 41 10.61 -36.04 2.48
CA ILE A 41 10.49 -36.46 1.08
C ILE A 41 11.53 -37.53 0.76
N GLY A 42 12.77 -37.35 1.21
CA GLY A 42 13.85 -38.32 1.03
C GLY A 42 13.52 -39.68 1.63
N GLU A 43 12.95 -39.73 2.82
CA GLU A 43 12.49 -40.98 3.49
C GLU A 43 11.40 -41.68 2.66
N ARG A 44 10.41 -40.95 2.13
CA ARG A 44 9.35 -41.52 1.27
C ARG A 44 9.89 -42.05 -0.05
N VAL A 45 10.81 -41.32 -0.64
CA VAL A 45 11.51 -41.77 -1.85
C VAL A 45 12.32 -43.02 -1.54
N ALA A 46 13.06 -43.06 -0.42
CA ALA A 46 13.83 -44.22 0.00
C ALA A 46 12.96 -45.48 0.21
N GLU A 47 11.80 -45.36 0.86
CA GLU A 47 10.82 -46.44 1.02
C GLU A 47 10.36 -47.00 -0.34
N SER A 48 10.12 -46.10 -1.31
CA SER A 48 9.71 -46.51 -2.68
C SER A 48 10.87 -47.23 -3.40
N TYR A 49 12.09 -46.74 -3.29
CA TYR A 49 13.25 -47.40 -3.89
C TYR A 49 13.57 -48.73 -3.22
N ALA A 50 13.48 -48.85 -1.91
CA ALA A 50 13.70 -50.11 -1.18
C ALA A 50 12.70 -51.22 -1.62
N ARG A 51 11.51 -50.84 -2.07
CA ARG A 51 10.47 -51.80 -2.47
C ARG A 51 10.45 -52.11 -3.95
N TYR A 52 10.76 -51.12 -4.81
CA TYR A 52 10.51 -51.20 -6.25
C TYR A 52 11.78 -51.04 -7.12
N ALA A 53 12.95 -50.76 -6.54
CA ALA A 53 14.16 -50.67 -7.32
C ALA A 53 14.65 -52.05 -7.73
N ASP A 54 15.04 -52.16 -8.97
CA ASP A 54 15.72 -53.32 -9.50
C ASP A 54 17.08 -53.51 -8.84
N PRO A 55 17.42 -54.70 -8.30
CA PRO A 55 18.64 -54.92 -7.57
C PRO A 55 19.95 -54.73 -8.37
N GLU A 56 19.89 -54.92 -9.70
CA GLU A 56 21.07 -54.79 -10.56
C GLU A 56 21.28 -53.35 -11.03
N THR A 57 20.24 -52.69 -11.43
CA THR A 57 20.29 -51.31 -11.95
C THR A 57 20.16 -50.24 -10.89
N GLY A 58 19.46 -50.54 -9.80
CA GLY A 58 19.11 -49.60 -8.75
C GLY A 58 18.05 -48.56 -9.17
N ALA A 59 17.42 -48.74 -10.34
CA ALA A 59 16.35 -47.91 -10.86
C ALA A 59 14.98 -48.53 -10.59
N ILE A 60 13.94 -47.68 -10.43
CA ILE A 60 12.56 -48.13 -10.32
C ILE A 60 11.98 -48.38 -11.69
N ASP A 61 11.34 -49.53 -11.90
CA ASP A 61 10.44 -49.73 -13.03
C ASP A 61 9.17 -48.92 -12.83
N TYR A 62 9.02 -47.82 -13.57
CA TYR A 62 7.87 -46.92 -13.47
C TYR A 62 6.55 -47.65 -13.81
N ALA A 63 6.53 -48.58 -14.73
CA ALA A 63 5.30 -49.29 -15.08
C ALA A 63 4.79 -50.16 -13.93
N VAL A 64 5.69 -50.78 -13.18
CA VAL A 64 5.35 -51.55 -11.96
C VAL A 64 4.85 -50.63 -10.86
N LEU A 65 5.58 -49.53 -10.59
CA LEU A 65 5.20 -48.56 -9.60
C LEU A 65 3.82 -47.95 -9.86
N HIS A 66 3.54 -47.61 -11.13
CA HIS A 66 2.26 -47.04 -11.57
C HIS A 66 1.11 -48.05 -11.49
N ARG A 67 1.35 -49.26 -11.94
CA ARG A 67 0.34 -50.35 -11.86
C ARG A 67 -0.09 -50.62 -10.43
N ASP A 68 0.85 -50.51 -9.48
CA ASP A 68 0.55 -50.76 -8.07
C ASP A 68 0.00 -49.48 -7.35
N GLY A 69 -0.19 -48.38 -8.07
CA GLY A 69 -0.73 -47.09 -7.58
C GLY A 69 0.21 -46.38 -6.59
N MET A 70 1.47 -46.77 -6.53
CA MET A 70 2.41 -46.27 -5.54
C MET A 70 3.02 -44.92 -5.96
N ASP A 71 3.03 -44.58 -7.26
CA ASP A 71 3.38 -43.26 -7.75
C ASP A 71 2.40 -42.19 -7.26
N ALA A 72 1.10 -42.46 -7.34
CA ALA A 72 0.05 -41.59 -6.84
C ALA A 72 0.15 -41.40 -5.33
N ARG A 73 0.37 -42.51 -4.59
CA ARG A 73 0.53 -42.47 -3.14
C ARG A 73 1.75 -41.70 -2.68
N LEU A 74 2.90 -41.91 -3.34
CA LEU A 74 4.12 -41.16 -3.08
C LEU A 74 3.91 -39.64 -3.29
N LEU A 75 3.24 -39.27 -4.39
CA LEU A 75 2.91 -37.87 -4.66
C LEU A 75 1.96 -37.26 -3.63
N GLU A 76 0.96 -38.03 -3.16
CA GLU A 76 0.02 -37.58 -2.11
C GLU A 76 0.76 -37.32 -0.78
N GLU A 77 1.65 -38.21 -0.39
CA GLU A 77 2.46 -38.04 0.83
C GLU A 77 3.41 -36.81 0.72
N ILE A 78 4.04 -36.62 -0.42
CA ILE A 78 4.86 -35.43 -0.72
C ILE A 78 4.01 -34.15 -0.62
N MET A 79 2.77 -34.17 -1.18
CA MET A 79 1.86 -33.03 -1.11
C MET A 79 1.48 -32.71 0.34
N ARG A 80 1.25 -33.73 1.18
CA ARG A 80 0.92 -33.55 2.59
C ARG A 80 2.09 -32.93 3.37
N SER A 81 3.31 -33.46 3.24
CA SER A 81 4.50 -32.88 3.87
C SER A 81 4.78 -31.44 3.40
N THR A 82 4.60 -31.17 2.11
CA THR A 82 4.71 -29.82 1.56
C THR A 82 3.66 -28.88 2.13
N GLY A 83 2.43 -29.35 2.35
CA GLY A 83 1.35 -28.60 2.98
C GLY A 83 1.72 -28.19 4.43
N ILE A 84 2.23 -29.14 5.23
CA ILE A 84 2.67 -28.87 6.61
C ILE A 84 3.83 -27.86 6.63
N ALA A 85 4.84 -28.05 5.81
CA ALA A 85 5.96 -27.12 5.70
C ALA A 85 5.52 -25.71 5.28
N SER A 86 4.54 -25.60 4.39
CA SER A 86 3.98 -24.33 3.94
C SER A 86 3.23 -23.58 5.04
N LEU A 87 2.48 -24.30 5.89
CA LEU A 87 1.81 -23.70 7.04
C LEU A 87 2.83 -23.13 8.04
N GLU A 88 3.88 -23.88 8.33
CA GLU A 88 4.94 -23.42 9.24
C GLU A 88 5.73 -22.25 8.65
N GLU A 89 5.98 -22.24 7.34
CA GLU A 89 6.56 -21.10 6.62
C GLU A 89 5.67 -19.85 6.77
N CYS A 90 4.36 -19.98 6.55
CA CYS A 90 3.38 -18.91 6.76
C CYS A 90 3.50 -18.31 8.16
N ARG A 91 3.47 -19.19 9.18
CA ARG A 91 3.53 -18.81 10.58
C ARG A 91 4.81 -18.02 10.90
N ILE A 92 5.96 -18.48 10.40
CA ILE A 92 7.25 -17.80 10.62
C ILE A 92 7.24 -16.40 9.99
N ILE A 93 6.76 -16.27 8.76
CA ILE A 93 6.76 -15.00 8.04
C ILE A 93 5.77 -14.02 8.65
N GLU A 94 4.56 -14.46 9.01
CA GLU A 94 3.57 -13.63 9.68
C GLU A 94 4.03 -13.15 11.06
N GLN A 95 4.63 -14.04 11.84
CA GLN A 95 5.18 -13.70 13.15
C GLN A 95 6.28 -12.64 13.02
N LEU A 96 7.23 -12.83 12.10
CA LEU A 96 8.26 -11.85 11.79
C LEU A 96 7.65 -10.49 11.41
N ALA A 97 6.65 -10.49 10.54
CA ALA A 97 5.98 -9.28 10.09
C ALA A 97 5.27 -8.55 11.24
N LYS A 98 4.50 -9.26 12.06
CA LYS A 98 3.78 -8.69 13.21
C LYS A 98 4.74 -8.07 14.24
N GLU A 99 5.79 -8.80 14.60
CA GLU A 99 6.80 -8.31 15.54
C GLU A 99 7.58 -7.10 15.01
N SER A 100 7.97 -7.13 13.74
CA SER A 100 8.69 -6.03 13.11
C SER A 100 7.86 -4.74 13.10
N TYR A 101 6.57 -4.83 12.76
CA TYR A 101 5.68 -3.68 12.79
C TYR A 101 5.55 -3.09 14.20
N ALA A 102 5.14 -3.93 15.17
CA ALA A 102 4.88 -3.49 16.54
C ALA A 102 6.11 -2.84 17.18
N LYS A 103 7.26 -3.48 17.04
CA LYS A 103 8.52 -2.97 17.64
C LYS A 103 9.00 -1.67 16.99
N CYS A 104 8.80 -1.51 15.69
CA CYS A 104 9.16 -0.28 15.01
C CYS A 104 8.23 0.87 15.39
N TYR A 105 6.92 0.63 15.45
CA TYR A 105 5.94 1.62 15.90
C TYR A 105 6.20 2.07 17.34
N ASP A 106 6.14 1.13 18.29
CA ASP A 106 6.26 1.43 19.73
C ASP A 106 7.61 2.04 20.07
N GLY A 107 8.63 1.56 19.43
CA GLY A 107 9.99 2.03 19.67
C GLY A 107 10.22 3.43 19.13
N MET A 108 9.69 3.79 17.97
CA MET A 108 9.78 5.14 17.43
C MET A 108 9.01 6.13 18.31
N VAL A 109 7.78 5.80 18.73
CA VAL A 109 7.01 6.59 19.68
C VAL A 109 7.80 6.80 20.95
N SER A 110 8.32 5.73 21.57
CA SER A 110 9.10 5.81 22.80
C SER A 110 10.40 6.61 22.66
N ALA A 111 11.03 6.57 21.49
CA ALA A 111 12.25 7.36 21.26
C ALA A 111 11.98 8.85 21.21
N VAL A 112 10.90 9.25 20.52
CA VAL A 112 10.52 10.67 20.42
C VAL A 112 9.99 11.20 21.75
N GLN A 113 9.15 10.43 22.47
CA GLN A 113 8.67 10.79 23.81
C GLN A 113 9.82 11.08 24.77
N ARG A 114 10.89 10.26 24.76
CA ARG A 114 12.07 10.47 25.62
C ARG A 114 12.97 11.62 25.19
N ALA A 115 12.97 11.95 23.90
CA ALA A 115 13.80 13.02 23.35
C ALA A 115 13.13 14.38 23.36
N ALA A 116 11.83 14.46 23.63
CA ALA A 116 11.09 15.71 23.71
C ALA A 116 11.51 16.50 24.96
N THR A 117 11.94 17.75 24.74
CA THR A 117 12.39 18.68 25.81
C THR A 117 11.43 19.84 26.05
N ASP A 118 10.43 20.00 25.20
CA ASP A 118 9.37 21.00 25.30
C ASP A 118 8.21 20.38 26.10
N ASP A 119 7.82 21.01 27.22
CA ASP A 119 6.83 20.44 28.14
C ASP A 119 5.47 20.21 27.48
N ALA A 120 4.99 21.15 26.67
CA ALA A 120 3.72 21.02 25.96
C ALA A 120 3.74 19.90 24.92
N LEU A 121 4.88 19.75 24.24
CA LEU A 121 5.10 18.64 23.30
C LEU A 121 5.17 17.31 24.05
N GLN A 122 5.88 17.25 25.18
CA GLN A 122 6.04 16.04 25.98
C GLN A 122 4.68 15.56 26.52
N GLU A 123 3.87 16.43 27.07
CA GLU A 123 2.52 16.11 27.55
C GLU A 123 1.64 15.55 26.42
N SER A 124 1.63 16.23 25.27
CA SER A 124 0.86 15.79 24.11
C SER A 124 1.30 14.41 23.60
N LEU A 125 2.62 14.15 23.51
CA LEU A 125 3.17 12.89 23.03
C LEU A 125 2.92 11.72 23.99
N GLN A 126 2.81 11.95 25.30
CA GLN A 126 2.51 10.89 26.28
C GLN A 126 1.11 10.28 26.11
N THR A 127 0.21 10.96 25.39
CA THR A 127 -1.12 10.42 25.06
C THR A 127 -1.10 9.33 23.98
N ILE A 128 0.00 9.15 23.27
CA ILE A 128 0.13 8.11 22.24
C ILE A 128 0.31 6.76 22.92
N ARG A 129 -0.59 5.82 22.61
CA ARG A 129 -0.58 4.46 23.15
C ARG A 129 0.19 3.51 22.21
N ALA A 130 0.53 2.33 22.72
CA ALA A 130 1.03 1.22 21.93
C ALA A 130 0.05 0.88 20.78
N VAL A 131 0.60 0.38 19.69
CA VAL A 131 -0.21 0.03 18.52
C VAL A 131 -1.20 -1.10 18.84
N ALA A 132 -2.44 -0.95 18.37
CA ALA A 132 -3.46 -1.96 18.56
C ALA A 132 -3.21 -3.19 17.68
N PRO A 133 -3.50 -4.42 18.15
CA PRO A 133 -3.31 -5.65 17.38
C PRO A 133 -4.02 -5.65 16.03
N GLU A 134 -5.17 -5.00 15.92
CA GLU A 134 -5.97 -4.89 14.70
C GLU A 134 -5.24 -4.09 13.62
N VAL A 135 -4.53 -3.02 14.01
CA VAL A 135 -3.73 -2.20 13.09
C VAL A 135 -2.53 -3.01 12.57
N ILE A 136 -1.90 -3.80 13.45
CA ILE A 136 -0.80 -4.70 13.05
C ILE A 136 -1.32 -5.74 12.04
N ALA A 137 -2.47 -6.35 12.32
CA ALA A 137 -3.07 -7.33 11.43
C ALA A 137 -3.39 -6.71 10.05
N GLU A 138 -3.98 -5.52 10.02
CA GLU A 138 -4.27 -4.80 8.78
C GLU A 138 -3.00 -4.51 7.98
N ALA A 139 -1.95 -4.03 8.62
CA ALA A 139 -0.67 -3.74 7.96
C ALA A 139 0.00 -4.99 7.37
N VAL A 140 -0.08 -6.14 8.07
CA VAL A 140 0.46 -7.42 7.59
C VAL A 140 -0.35 -7.95 6.40
N HIS A 141 -1.67 -7.82 6.43
CA HIS A 141 -2.55 -8.30 5.37
C HIS A 141 -2.72 -7.32 4.20
N ASN A 142 -2.15 -6.12 4.29
CA ASN A 142 -2.19 -5.15 3.21
C ASN A 142 -1.55 -5.73 1.92
N PRO A 143 -2.28 -5.78 0.79
CA PRO A 143 -1.79 -6.42 -0.41
C PRO A 143 -0.61 -5.68 -1.05
N VAL A 144 0.33 -6.45 -1.59
CA VAL A 144 1.42 -5.96 -2.45
C VAL A 144 1.10 -6.38 -3.89
N ASN A 145 1.01 -5.45 -4.80
CA ASN A 145 0.58 -5.71 -6.19
C ASN A 145 -0.75 -6.48 -6.27
N GLY A 146 -1.70 -6.15 -5.41
CA GLY A 146 -3.02 -6.79 -5.37
C GLY A 146 -3.06 -8.19 -4.76
N LEU A 147 -1.93 -8.72 -4.26
CA LEU A 147 -1.85 -10.03 -3.63
C LEU A 147 -1.52 -9.90 -2.14
N THR A 148 -2.32 -10.52 -1.29
CA THR A 148 -2.02 -10.65 0.14
C THR A 148 -0.80 -11.54 0.37
N LEU A 149 -0.24 -11.53 1.58
CA LEU A 149 0.82 -12.48 1.95
C LEU A 149 0.35 -13.93 1.78
N ALA A 150 -0.87 -14.23 2.22
CA ALA A 150 -1.47 -15.57 2.08
C ALA A 150 -1.57 -16.02 0.62
N ASP A 151 -2.06 -15.15 -0.29
CA ASP A 151 -2.15 -15.46 -1.73
C ASP A 151 -0.78 -15.79 -2.35
N ARG A 152 0.25 -15.03 -1.96
CA ARG A 152 1.62 -15.25 -2.46
C ARG A 152 2.24 -16.54 -1.95
N LEU A 153 1.95 -16.90 -0.71
CA LEU A 153 2.41 -18.17 -0.12
C LEU A 153 1.67 -19.36 -0.70
N GLU A 154 0.35 -19.25 -0.92
CA GLU A 154 -0.44 -20.30 -1.56
C GLU A 154 -0.01 -20.54 -3.02
N LYS A 155 0.20 -19.47 -3.79
CA LYS A 155 0.76 -19.59 -5.13
C LYS A 155 2.12 -20.31 -5.12
N LYS A 156 2.97 -19.94 -4.19
CA LYS A 156 4.28 -20.58 -4.03
C LYS A 156 4.14 -22.06 -3.64
N ARG A 157 3.20 -22.41 -2.76
CA ARG A 157 2.92 -23.81 -2.40
C ARG A 157 2.55 -24.64 -3.63
N GLY A 158 1.67 -24.13 -4.48
CA GLY A 158 1.31 -24.77 -5.74
C GLY A 158 2.51 -24.99 -6.66
N GLU A 159 3.39 -23.98 -6.78
CA GLU A 159 4.63 -24.09 -7.56
C GLU A 159 5.58 -25.17 -6.99
N ILE A 160 5.73 -25.26 -5.66
CA ILE A 160 6.57 -26.29 -5.01
C ILE A 160 6.04 -27.69 -5.37
N ILE A 161 4.74 -27.92 -5.16
CA ILE A 161 4.09 -29.20 -5.45
C ILE A 161 4.31 -29.58 -6.92
N TYR A 162 4.07 -28.64 -7.84
CA TYR A 162 4.28 -28.87 -9.25
C TYR A 162 5.74 -29.19 -9.57
N GLY A 163 6.70 -28.42 -9.05
CA GLY A 163 8.12 -28.64 -9.28
C GLY A 163 8.62 -30.00 -8.74
N ILE A 164 8.14 -30.43 -7.57
CA ILE A 164 8.49 -31.75 -7.03
C ILE A 164 7.89 -32.86 -7.89
N LYS A 165 6.58 -32.76 -8.26
CA LYS A 165 5.94 -33.73 -9.15
C LYS A 165 6.71 -33.89 -10.46
N GLN A 166 7.12 -32.78 -11.07
CA GLN A 166 7.91 -32.79 -12.29
C GLN A 166 9.29 -33.45 -12.06
N SER A 167 9.97 -33.10 -10.96
CA SER A 167 11.27 -33.69 -10.64
C SER A 167 11.22 -35.20 -10.42
N VAL A 168 10.20 -35.67 -9.70
CA VAL A 168 9.97 -37.12 -9.47
C VAL A 168 9.58 -37.81 -10.78
N GLY A 169 8.64 -37.26 -11.56
CA GLY A 169 8.20 -37.86 -12.81
C GLY A 169 9.34 -37.97 -13.83
N VAL A 170 10.16 -36.91 -13.98
CA VAL A 170 11.33 -36.96 -14.88
C VAL A 170 12.36 -37.98 -14.38
N GLY A 171 12.62 -38.03 -13.07
CA GLY A 171 13.59 -38.98 -12.53
C GLY A 171 13.15 -40.44 -12.72
N LEU A 172 11.88 -40.75 -12.48
CA LEU A 172 11.32 -42.07 -12.71
C LEU A 172 11.36 -42.46 -14.20
N SER A 173 11.00 -41.52 -15.09
CA SER A 173 11.04 -41.80 -16.54
C SER A 173 12.47 -41.96 -17.13
N GLN A 174 13.47 -41.36 -16.48
CA GLN A 174 14.88 -41.50 -16.86
C GLN A 174 15.58 -42.70 -16.19
N GLY A 175 14.89 -43.41 -15.29
CA GLY A 175 15.50 -44.49 -14.53
C GLY A 175 16.53 -44.00 -13.51
N ASP A 176 16.31 -42.82 -12.91
CA ASP A 176 17.22 -42.28 -11.91
C ASP A 176 17.35 -43.24 -10.74
N ARG A 177 18.58 -43.43 -10.25
CA ARG A 177 18.85 -44.12 -9.00
C ARG A 177 18.48 -43.22 -7.81
N TYR A 178 18.34 -43.81 -6.63
CA TYR A 178 17.92 -43.11 -5.40
C TYR A 178 18.71 -41.80 -5.14
N ASP A 179 20.03 -41.85 -5.21
CA ASP A 179 20.90 -40.71 -4.97
C ASP A 179 20.75 -39.58 -6.01
N THR A 180 20.48 -39.93 -7.25
CA THR A 180 20.19 -38.97 -8.32
C THR A 180 18.81 -38.34 -8.13
N MET A 181 17.80 -39.14 -7.80
CA MET A 181 16.45 -38.69 -7.50
C MET A 181 16.43 -37.71 -6.31
N THR A 182 17.07 -38.07 -5.19
CA THR A 182 17.12 -37.22 -4.01
C THR A 182 17.85 -35.90 -4.25
N ARG A 183 18.94 -35.93 -5.02
CA ARG A 183 19.66 -34.72 -5.45
C ARG A 183 18.78 -33.83 -6.32
N ARG A 184 18.05 -34.37 -7.30
CA ARG A 184 17.11 -33.63 -8.16
C ARG A 184 16.03 -32.91 -7.33
N ILE A 185 15.46 -33.60 -6.35
CA ILE A 185 14.46 -33.01 -5.44
C ILE A 185 15.10 -31.91 -4.56
N ALA A 186 16.27 -32.16 -4.02
CA ALA A 186 17.00 -31.18 -3.19
C ALA A 186 17.35 -29.92 -4.00
N GLU A 187 17.79 -30.05 -5.24
CA GLU A 187 18.05 -28.92 -6.14
C GLU A 187 16.76 -28.13 -6.45
N THR A 188 15.63 -28.80 -6.60
CA THR A 188 14.33 -28.16 -6.79
C THR A 188 13.95 -27.33 -5.56
N LEU A 189 14.15 -27.88 -4.34
CA LEU A 189 13.77 -27.21 -3.10
C LEU A 189 14.73 -26.10 -2.68
N ALA A 190 16.05 -26.32 -2.80
CA ALA A 190 17.06 -25.43 -2.27
C ALA A 190 18.04 -24.85 -3.31
N GLY A 191 17.96 -25.28 -4.57
CA GLY A 191 18.95 -24.95 -5.62
C GLY A 191 20.24 -25.76 -5.44
N ALA A 192 21.09 -25.75 -6.46
CA ALA A 192 22.36 -26.47 -6.45
C ALA A 192 23.35 -25.97 -5.36
N ASP A 193 23.21 -24.72 -4.94
CA ASP A 193 24.03 -24.07 -3.90
C ASP A 193 23.42 -24.17 -2.48
N GLY A 194 22.26 -24.81 -2.34
CA GLY A 194 21.53 -24.91 -1.06
C GLY A 194 20.93 -23.60 -0.55
N ALA A 195 20.92 -22.54 -1.36
CA ALA A 195 20.41 -21.21 -1.02
C ALA A 195 19.37 -20.67 -2.02
N GLY A 196 19.17 -21.38 -3.12
CA GLY A 196 18.25 -21.07 -4.20
C GLY A 196 16.89 -21.79 -4.09
N GLY A 197 16.34 -22.16 -5.24
CA GLY A 197 15.11 -22.94 -5.33
C GLY A 197 13.92 -22.28 -4.64
N TYR A 198 13.04 -23.09 -4.10
CA TYR A 198 11.84 -22.62 -3.37
C TYR A 198 12.19 -22.05 -2.00
N TYR A 199 13.21 -22.53 -1.33
CA TYR A 199 13.76 -21.93 -0.12
C TYR A 199 14.20 -20.48 -0.37
N GLY A 200 14.95 -20.22 -1.45
CA GLY A 200 15.36 -18.86 -1.81
C GLY A 200 14.17 -17.93 -2.09
N LYS A 201 13.08 -18.48 -2.67
CA LYS A 201 11.82 -17.72 -2.85
C LYS A 201 11.18 -17.38 -1.50
N ALA A 202 11.14 -18.31 -0.53
CA ALA A 202 10.64 -18.10 0.82
C ALA A 202 11.40 -17.00 1.55
N VAL A 203 12.72 -17.09 1.54
CA VAL A 203 13.60 -16.06 2.14
C VAL A 203 13.36 -14.69 1.53
N ARG A 204 13.12 -14.63 0.21
CA ARG A 204 12.81 -13.37 -0.47
C ARG A 204 11.49 -12.79 -0.01
N ILE A 205 10.45 -13.60 0.14
CA ILE A 205 9.15 -13.17 0.64
C ILE A 205 9.32 -12.65 2.08
N ALA A 206 9.96 -13.44 2.97
CA ALA A 206 10.19 -13.05 4.36
C ALA A 206 10.89 -11.69 4.48
N ARG A 207 11.96 -11.49 3.71
CA ARG A 207 12.72 -10.23 3.69
C ARG A 207 11.92 -9.05 3.17
N THR A 208 11.17 -9.26 2.10
CA THR A 208 10.33 -8.20 1.52
C THR A 208 9.24 -7.79 2.49
N GLU A 209 8.58 -8.77 3.14
CA GLU A 209 7.51 -8.47 4.10
C GLU A 209 8.04 -7.81 5.38
N ALA A 210 9.10 -8.34 5.98
CA ALA A 210 9.71 -7.72 7.15
C ALA A 210 10.12 -6.28 6.89
N HIS A 211 10.70 -6.02 5.72
CA HIS A 211 11.07 -4.65 5.32
C HIS A 211 9.84 -3.75 5.15
N ARG A 212 8.84 -4.21 4.40
CA ARG A 212 7.62 -3.45 4.13
C ARG A 212 6.89 -3.06 5.42
N VAL A 213 6.65 -4.03 6.31
CA VAL A 213 5.91 -3.77 7.56
C VAL A 213 6.72 -2.96 8.56
N ARG A 214 8.05 -3.08 8.57
CA ARG A 214 8.94 -2.23 9.37
C ARG A 214 8.79 -0.76 8.97
N GLU A 215 8.88 -0.47 7.67
CA GLU A 215 8.72 0.90 7.18
C GLU A 215 7.27 1.40 7.38
N ALA A 216 6.27 0.52 7.31
CA ALA A 216 4.88 0.87 7.65
C ALA A 216 4.76 1.25 9.13
N GLY A 217 5.27 0.44 10.06
CA GLY A 217 5.25 0.75 11.49
C GLY A 217 5.94 2.06 11.83
N ASN A 218 7.10 2.34 11.22
CA ASN A 218 7.77 3.62 11.38
C ASN A 218 6.95 4.80 10.81
N SER A 219 6.34 4.62 9.63
CA SER A 219 5.53 5.65 9.00
C SER A 219 4.27 5.97 9.80
N ASP A 220 3.58 4.94 10.29
CA ASP A 220 2.36 5.10 11.09
C ASP A 220 2.66 5.74 12.46
N ALA A 221 3.79 5.37 13.08
CA ALA A 221 4.31 6.05 14.27
C ALA A 221 4.61 7.53 14.00
N ALA A 222 5.23 7.83 12.84
CA ALA A 222 5.52 9.21 12.46
C ALA A 222 4.24 10.04 12.28
N VAL A 223 3.20 9.44 11.69
CA VAL A 223 1.88 10.09 11.55
C VAL A 223 1.25 10.36 12.92
N ALA A 224 1.23 9.37 13.81
CA ALA A 224 0.70 9.54 15.16
C ALA A 224 1.46 10.61 15.95
N LEU A 225 2.79 10.64 15.84
CA LEU A 225 3.64 11.67 16.45
C LEU A 225 3.37 13.05 15.86
N GLN A 226 3.21 13.17 14.53
CA GLN A 226 2.90 14.43 13.87
C GLN A 226 1.54 14.98 14.31
N GLU A 227 0.51 14.14 14.40
CA GLU A 227 -0.83 14.56 14.84
C GLU A 227 -0.79 15.18 16.24
N LYS A 228 0.03 14.64 17.13
CA LYS A 228 0.18 15.13 18.51
C LYS A 228 1.15 16.31 18.62
N ALA A 229 2.13 16.40 17.75
CA ALA A 229 3.14 17.46 17.77
C ALA A 229 2.69 18.73 17.02
N ALA A 230 1.78 18.62 16.07
CA ALA A 230 1.31 19.74 15.25
C ALA A 230 0.66 20.87 16.08
N PRO A 231 -0.17 20.61 17.11
CA PRO A 231 -0.72 21.68 17.94
C PRO A 231 0.36 22.49 18.68
N ALA A 232 1.50 21.87 19.00
CA ALA A 232 2.67 22.53 19.61
C ALA A 232 3.58 23.22 18.59
N GLY A 233 3.18 23.26 17.31
CA GLY A 233 3.90 23.90 16.22
C GLY A 233 5.10 23.10 15.70
N TYR A 234 5.06 21.77 15.80
CA TYR A 234 6.10 20.91 15.25
C TYR A 234 5.64 20.24 13.96
N GLN A 235 6.59 20.12 13.01
CA GLN A 235 6.44 19.42 11.75
C GLN A 235 7.43 18.27 11.67
N MET A 236 7.00 17.14 11.09
CA MET A 236 7.88 16.00 10.84
C MET A 236 8.20 15.89 9.35
N LEU A 237 9.47 15.73 9.04
CA LEU A 237 10.00 15.44 7.73
C LEU A 237 10.49 14.00 7.68
N LYS A 238 10.40 13.38 6.50
CA LYS A 238 10.93 12.04 6.22
C LYS A 238 11.95 12.09 5.11
N ARG A 239 13.05 11.35 5.31
CA ARG A 239 14.18 11.32 4.38
C ARG A 239 14.46 9.91 3.93
N TRP A 240 14.54 9.72 2.61
CA TRP A 240 14.93 8.46 2.00
C TRP A 240 16.43 8.23 2.13
N ASN A 241 16.83 7.07 2.61
CA ASN A 241 18.23 6.69 2.72
C ASN A 241 18.46 5.33 2.07
N THR A 242 19.60 5.20 1.40
CA THR A 242 20.04 3.93 0.83
C THR A 242 21.12 3.28 1.69
N MET A 243 21.32 1.98 1.49
CA MET A 243 22.38 1.24 2.18
C MET A 243 23.78 1.57 1.67
N LYS A 244 23.91 2.31 0.57
CA LYS A 244 25.19 2.64 -0.11
C LYS A 244 26.05 1.41 -0.46
N ASP A 245 25.43 0.23 -0.54
CA ASP A 245 26.08 -1.02 -0.91
C ASP A 245 25.77 -1.42 -2.37
N GLU A 246 26.41 -2.48 -2.85
CA GLU A 246 26.28 -2.98 -4.23
C GLU A 246 24.85 -3.46 -4.59
N ARG A 247 23.98 -3.64 -3.59
CA ARG A 247 22.61 -4.12 -3.77
C ARG A 247 21.61 -2.99 -3.98
N VAL A 248 22.03 -1.73 -3.82
CA VAL A 248 21.18 -0.56 -4.10
C VAL A 248 21.00 -0.43 -5.61
N ARG A 249 19.76 -0.21 -6.04
CA ARG A 249 19.44 -0.03 -7.46
C ARG A 249 19.90 1.33 -7.99
N PRO A 250 20.42 1.41 -9.22
CA PRO A 250 20.69 0.30 -10.11
C PRO A 250 21.86 -0.54 -9.60
N ASN A 251 21.74 -1.86 -9.66
CA ASN A 251 22.88 -2.73 -9.34
C ASN A 251 24.02 -2.40 -10.29
N ARG A 252 25.05 -1.74 -9.78
CA ARG A 252 26.19 -1.30 -10.60
C ARG A 252 26.96 -2.46 -11.20
N ARG A 253 26.89 -3.65 -10.60
CA ARG A 253 27.50 -4.88 -11.10
C ARG A 253 26.62 -6.07 -10.73
N TYR A 254 26.41 -6.97 -11.67
CA TYR A 254 25.79 -8.27 -11.41
C TYR A 254 26.64 -9.40 -11.98
N LYS A 255 26.72 -10.50 -11.26
CA LYS A 255 27.50 -11.67 -11.64
C LYS A 255 26.69 -12.51 -12.63
N THR A 256 27.25 -12.79 -13.79
CA THR A 256 26.70 -13.74 -14.79
C THR A 256 27.58 -14.98 -14.88
N LYS A 257 27.11 -16.05 -15.54
CA LYS A 257 27.94 -17.22 -15.84
C LYS A 257 29.24 -16.88 -16.60
N LYS A 258 29.26 -15.72 -17.29
CA LYS A 258 30.41 -15.22 -18.08
C LYS A 258 31.23 -14.12 -17.36
N GLY A 259 30.99 -13.89 -16.05
CA GLY A 259 31.67 -12.87 -15.26
C GLY A 259 30.79 -11.68 -14.86
N TRP A 260 31.41 -10.65 -14.29
CA TRP A 260 30.74 -9.44 -13.84
C TRP A 260 30.37 -8.54 -15.02
N LYS A 261 29.11 -8.14 -15.13
CA LYS A 261 28.65 -7.11 -16.07
C LYS A 261 28.22 -5.87 -15.31
N SER A 262 28.56 -4.70 -15.85
CA SER A 262 27.98 -3.42 -15.40
C SER A 262 26.49 -3.41 -15.78
N GLY A 263 25.63 -3.10 -14.81
CA GLY A 263 24.24 -2.83 -15.09
C GLY A 263 24.13 -1.59 -15.98
N LYS A 264 23.25 -1.61 -16.99
CA LYS A 264 22.77 -0.36 -17.60
C LYS A 264 22.16 0.48 -16.48
N PRO A 265 22.19 1.85 -16.55
CA PRO A 265 21.38 2.67 -15.69
C PRO A 265 19.94 2.09 -15.75
N GLY A 266 19.55 1.41 -14.67
CA GLY A 266 18.29 0.68 -14.67
C GLY A 266 17.13 1.67 -14.61
N PHE A 267 16.00 1.28 -15.15
CA PHE A 267 14.73 1.97 -14.99
C PHE A 267 14.43 2.23 -13.50
N TYR A 268 14.82 1.31 -12.62
CA TYR A 268 14.70 1.43 -11.16
C TYR A 268 16.01 2.00 -10.58
N ASN A 269 15.96 3.19 -9.98
CA ASN A 269 17.15 3.90 -9.49
C ASN A 269 16.95 4.45 -8.06
N HIS A 270 17.15 3.60 -7.07
CA HIS A 270 17.07 4.01 -5.65
C HIS A 270 18.26 4.86 -5.22
N ALA A 271 19.41 4.73 -5.87
CA ALA A 271 20.58 5.54 -5.54
C ALA A 271 20.33 7.03 -5.74
N ALA A 272 19.46 7.40 -6.69
CA ALA A 272 19.07 8.79 -6.90
C ALA A 272 18.16 9.34 -5.79
N MET A 273 17.56 8.46 -4.98
CA MET A 273 16.68 8.85 -3.87
C MET A 273 17.46 9.12 -2.58
N ASP A 274 18.76 8.75 -2.51
CA ASP A 274 19.53 8.90 -1.29
C ASP A 274 19.61 10.34 -0.85
N GLY A 275 19.11 10.65 0.33
CA GLY A 275 19.09 11.99 0.89
C GLY A 275 17.89 12.84 0.52
N VAL A 276 16.97 12.38 -0.33
CA VAL A 276 15.73 13.11 -0.64
C VAL A 276 14.89 13.21 0.61
N GLU A 277 14.57 14.45 1.02
CA GLU A 277 13.76 14.76 2.20
C GLU A 277 12.48 15.46 1.76
N ILE A 278 11.35 15.02 2.30
CA ILE A 278 10.01 15.56 2.00
C ILE A 278 9.18 15.65 3.28
N PRO A 279 8.11 16.46 3.30
CA PRO A 279 7.11 16.45 4.36
C PRO A 279 6.50 15.05 4.57
N LEU A 280 6.11 14.74 5.82
CA LEU A 280 5.61 13.42 6.16
C LEU A 280 4.40 12.98 5.33
N ASN A 281 3.53 13.91 4.98
CA ASN A 281 2.28 13.70 4.25
C ASN A 281 2.44 13.61 2.72
N GLU A 282 3.64 13.76 2.19
CA GLU A 282 3.92 13.65 0.75
C GLU A 282 4.48 12.27 0.38
N ASP A 283 4.30 11.86 -0.87
CA ASP A 283 4.88 10.63 -1.40
C ASP A 283 6.20 10.90 -2.13
N PHE A 284 7.17 10.00 -1.94
CA PHE A 284 8.39 10.02 -2.73
C PHE A 284 8.08 9.70 -4.20
N LYS A 285 8.70 10.44 -5.11
CA LYS A 285 8.65 10.20 -6.55
C LYS A 285 9.95 9.56 -7.00
N LEU A 286 9.87 8.34 -7.48
CA LEU A 286 11.03 7.58 -7.93
C LEU A 286 11.33 7.88 -9.40
N PRO A 287 12.59 7.74 -9.84
CA PRO A 287 12.98 7.96 -11.24
C PRO A 287 12.25 7.10 -12.27
N SER A 288 11.68 5.97 -11.85
CA SER A 288 10.83 5.10 -12.67
C SER A 288 9.42 5.66 -12.94
N GLY A 289 9.04 6.75 -12.28
CA GLY A 289 7.67 7.27 -12.26
C GLY A 289 6.78 6.64 -11.18
N ALA A 290 7.27 5.62 -10.45
CA ALA A 290 6.55 5.10 -9.29
C ALA A 290 6.54 6.13 -8.16
N SER A 291 5.50 6.08 -7.31
CA SER A 291 5.42 6.89 -6.11
C SER A 291 4.95 6.06 -4.92
N GLY A 292 5.31 6.49 -3.72
CA GLY A 292 4.87 5.83 -2.50
C GLY A 292 5.37 6.50 -1.24
N PRO A 293 4.72 6.23 -0.10
CA PRO A 293 5.01 6.91 1.16
C PRO A 293 6.37 6.52 1.76
N ALA A 294 6.88 5.33 1.42
CA ALA A 294 8.12 4.79 1.98
C ALA A 294 8.75 3.73 1.07
N PRO A 295 10.03 3.38 1.28
CA PRO A 295 10.67 2.25 0.61
C PRO A 295 9.92 0.94 0.85
N GLY A 296 9.66 0.18 -0.22
CA GLY A 296 8.89 -1.07 -0.13
C GLY A 296 7.37 -0.88 -0.10
N GLN A 297 6.88 0.34 -0.37
CA GLN A 297 5.46 0.71 -0.34
C GLN A 297 5.04 1.50 -1.60
N THR A 298 5.69 1.23 -2.72
CA THR A 298 5.36 1.87 -4.00
C THR A 298 4.30 1.11 -4.79
N ASN A 299 3.94 -0.10 -4.37
CA ASN A 299 3.10 -1.05 -5.09
C ASN A 299 3.63 -1.44 -6.49
N VAL A 300 4.93 -1.24 -6.72
CA VAL A 300 5.63 -1.66 -7.93
C VAL A 300 6.65 -2.73 -7.57
N ALA A 301 6.43 -3.96 -8.03
CA ALA A 301 7.27 -5.12 -7.69
C ALA A 301 8.77 -4.88 -7.94
N GLY A 302 9.10 -4.17 -9.03
CA GLY A 302 10.48 -3.81 -9.37
C GLY A 302 11.14 -2.87 -8.38
N GLU A 303 10.37 -2.04 -7.68
CA GLU A 303 10.86 -1.13 -6.64
C GLU A 303 10.87 -1.78 -5.25
N ASP A 304 9.83 -2.57 -4.93
CA ASP A 304 9.57 -3.03 -3.57
C ASP A 304 10.30 -4.33 -3.21
N ILE A 305 10.37 -5.31 -4.15
CA ILE A 305 10.96 -6.62 -3.86
C ILE A 305 12.47 -6.50 -3.58
N ASN A 306 12.92 -7.01 -2.43
CA ASN A 306 14.30 -6.90 -1.95
C ASN A 306 14.82 -5.46 -1.82
N CYS A 307 13.95 -4.48 -1.70
CA CYS A 307 14.36 -3.13 -1.34
C CYS A 307 15.03 -3.14 0.04
N ARG A 308 16.08 -2.32 0.23
CA ARG A 308 16.83 -2.18 1.47
C ARG A 308 16.99 -0.73 1.89
N CYS A 309 16.34 0.18 1.16
CA CYS A 309 16.29 1.58 1.53
C CYS A 309 15.44 1.74 2.80
N PHE A 310 15.64 2.80 3.54
CA PHE A 310 14.93 3.04 4.79
C PHE A 310 14.69 4.54 4.97
N LEU A 311 13.72 4.88 5.81
CA LEU A 311 13.46 6.26 6.18
C LEU A 311 14.20 6.63 7.48
N THR A 312 14.65 7.88 7.52
CA THR A 312 14.94 8.60 8.76
C THR A 312 13.98 9.77 8.88
N TYR A 313 13.72 10.19 10.09
CA TYR A 313 12.74 11.23 10.36
C TYR A 313 13.37 12.35 11.16
N ARG A 314 12.87 13.57 10.93
CA ARG A 314 13.29 14.75 11.66
C ARG A 314 12.05 15.55 12.06
N MET A 315 11.95 15.86 13.34
CA MET A 315 10.94 16.76 13.87
C MET A 315 11.57 18.13 14.04
N GLU A 316 10.95 19.14 13.48
CA GLU A 316 11.39 20.52 13.63
C GLU A 316 10.23 21.38 14.09
N LYS A 317 10.53 22.36 14.93
CA LYS A 317 9.57 23.38 15.35
C LYS A 317 9.37 24.31 14.17
N GLU A 318 8.13 24.48 13.71
CA GLU A 318 7.79 25.58 12.82
C GLU A 318 8.23 26.86 13.50
N THR A 319 9.23 27.52 12.97
CA THR A 319 9.59 28.86 13.40
C THR A 319 8.50 29.80 12.91
N ARG A 320 7.40 29.89 13.65
CA ARG A 320 6.45 30.98 13.47
C ARG A 320 7.16 32.25 13.90
N VAL A 321 7.72 32.97 12.95
CA VAL A 321 8.07 34.36 13.18
C VAL A 321 6.75 35.10 13.28
N PHE A 322 6.27 35.26 14.53
CA PHE A 322 5.20 36.19 14.83
C PHE A 322 5.75 37.62 14.64
N SER A 323 5.81 38.08 13.40
CA SER A 323 5.74 39.50 13.10
C SER A 323 4.27 39.77 12.78
N GLY A 324 3.66 40.69 13.50
CA GLY A 324 2.24 40.98 13.52
C GLY A 324 1.56 41.39 12.23
N ASP A 325 2.16 41.13 11.07
CA ASP A 325 1.59 41.31 9.75
C ASP A 325 2.13 40.21 8.84
N SER A 326 1.21 39.40 8.37
CA SER A 326 1.41 38.27 7.47
C SER A 326 1.70 36.93 8.16
N VAL A 327 0.71 36.07 8.21
CA VAL A 327 0.91 34.63 8.01
C VAL A 327 1.77 34.54 6.75
N GLN A 328 3.08 34.30 6.93
CA GLN A 328 4.00 34.38 5.80
C GLN A 328 3.63 33.33 4.79
N GLU A 329 3.35 33.78 3.58
CA GLU A 329 3.22 33.03 2.33
C GLU A 329 4.42 32.11 2.03
N ARG A 330 5.41 32.01 2.91
CA ARG A 330 6.66 31.28 2.68
C ARG A 330 6.56 29.77 2.69
N ASN A 331 5.53 29.17 3.31
CA ASN A 331 5.40 27.70 3.36
C ASN A 331 4.46 27.13 2.31
N TYR A 332 3.68 27.98 1.65
CA TYR A 332 2.86 27.60 0.51
C TYR A 332 3.44 28.13 -0.79
N GLY A 333 4.71 28.06 -1.04
CA GLY A 333 5.42 28.58 -2.21
C GLY A 333 4.68 29.69 -2.97
N LYS A 334 5.33 30.63 -3.62
CA LYS A 334 4.63 31.55 -4.52
C LYS A 334 3.67 30.75 -5.36
N VAL A 335 2.37 31.07 -5.33
CA VAL A 335 1.37 30.50 -6.22
C VAL A 335 1.80 30.87 -7.64
N GLU A 336 2.65 30.02 -8.24
CA GLU A 336 3.06 30.21 -9.61
C GLU A 336 1.87 29.89 -10.50
N ARG A 337 1.39 30.92 -11.18
CA ARG A 337 0.29 30.84 -12.13
C ARG A 337 0.84 30.29 -13.44
N GLY A 338 0.40 29.10 -13.82
CA GLY A 338 0.73 28.47 -15.08
C GLY A 338 -0.24 28.85 -16.21
N GLU A 339 -0.34 27.96 -17.17
CA GLU A 339 -1.19 28.14 -18.37
C GLU A 339 -2.68 28.22 -18.03
N THR A 340 -3.40 29.05 -18.79
CA THR A 340 -4.85 29.11 -18.76
C THR A 340 -5.43 27.97 -19.57
N ARG A 341 -6.49 27.31 -19.03
CA ARG A 341 -7.20 26.23 -19.70
C ARG A 341 -8.71 26.47 -19.62
N GLU A 342 -9.38 26.16 -20.69
CA GLU A 342 -10.85 26.19 -20.74
C GLU A 342 -11.42 24.83 -20.37
N PHE A 343 -12.40 24.84 -19.44
CA PHE A 343 -13.15 23.68 -18.98
C PHE A 343 -14.64 23.91 -19.26
N ARG A 344 -15.09 23.67 -20.47
CA ARG A 344 -16.42 24.05 -20.97
C ARG A 344 -16.63 25.55 -20.78
N ASN A 345 -17.45 25.96 -19.81
CA ASN A 345 -17.83 27.35 -19.57
C ASN A 345 -16.94 28.06 -18.53
N VAL A 346 -15.85 27.44 -18.12
CA VAL A 346 -14.94 27.98 -17.10
C VAL A 346 -13.56 28.14 -17.68
N VAL A 347 -13.08 29.38 -17.73
CA VAL A 347 -11.68 29.69 -18.04
C VAL A 347 -10.94 29.76 -16.71
N ALA A 348 -9.98 28.86 -16.50
CA ALA A 348 -9.27 28.74 -15.26
C ALA A 348 -7.76 28.63 -15.46
N ARG A 349 -7.02 29.22 -14.54
CA ARG A 349 -5.55 29.27 -14.56
C ARG A 349 -4.98 28.20 -13.64
N ARG A 350 -4.03 27.43 -14.16
CA ARG A 350 -3.33 26.39 -13.41
C ARG A 350 -2.52 26.98 -12.25
N ILE A 351 -2.54 26.30 -11.11
CA ILE A 351 -1.67 26.57 -9.97
C ILE A 351 -0.57 25.51 -9.98
N VAL A 352 0.65 25.90 -10.26
CA VAL A 352 1.79 24.98 -10.48
C VAL A 352 2.34 24.41 -9.18
N THR A 353 2.03 25.03 -8.04
CA THR A 353 2.52 24.63 -6.70
C THR A 353 2.07 23.21 -6.27
N TYR A 354 1.04 22.67 -6.91
CA TYR A 354 0.51 21.34 -6.57
C TYR A 354 0.82 20.33 -7.68
N ASP A 355 1.25 19.13 -7.30
CA ASP A 355 1.34 17.99 -8.21
C ASP A 355 -0.03 17.57 -8.76
N THR A 356 -1.07 17.72 -7.95
CA THR A 356 -2.46 17.61 -8.38
C THR A 356 -2.77 18.75 -9.34
N PRO A 357 -3.43 18.50 -10.47
CA PRO A 357 -3.84 19.57 -11.38
C PRO A 357 -4.91 20.44 -10.72
N VAL A 358 -4.50 21.56 -10.16
CA VAL A 358 -5.36 22.56 -9.51
C VAL A 358 -5.48 23.78 -10.40
N TYR A 359 -6.71 24.26 -10.58
CA TYR A 359 -7.03 25.42 -11.38
C TYR A 359 -7.92 26.38 -10.60
N VAL A 360 -7.77 27.66 -10.83
CA VAL A 360 -8.63 28.71 -10.25
C VAL A 360 -9.24 29.51 -11.40
N SER A 361 -10.58 29.62 -11.40
CA SER A 361 -11.29 30.41 -12.40
C SER A 361 -10.86 31.87 -12.38
N GLU A 362 -10.82 32.50 -13.54
CA GLU A 362 -10.52 33.94 -13.67
C GLU A 362 -11.58 34.82 -12.99
N LYS A 363 -12.78 34.30 -12.74
CA LYS A 363 -13.85 35.00 -12.00
C LYS A 363 -13.70 34.90 -10.47
N VAL A 364 -12.75 34.11 -9.98
CA VAL A 364 -12.41 34.06 -8.55
C VAL A 364 -11.35 35.11 -8.27
N GLU A 365 -11.74 36.26 -7.75
CA GLU A 365 -10.86 37.42 -7.57
C GLU A 365 -9.69 37.13 -6.63
N LYS A 366 -9.93 36.49 -5.48
CA LYS A 366 -8.90 36.13 -4.48
C LYS A 366 -9.24 34.83 -3.77
N ILE A 367 -8.29 33.92 -3.73
CA ILE A 367 -8.33 32.76 -2.86
C ILE A 367 -7.05 32.71 -2.02
N LYS A 368 -7.21 32.51 -0.70
CA LYS A 368 -6.06 32.37 0.20
C LYS A 368 -5.36 31.05 -0.05
N PRO A 369 -4.01 30.99 -0.09
CA PRO A 369 -3.26 29.75 -0.29
C PRO A 369 -3.67 28.64 0.69
N LYS A 370 -3.92 28.97 1.96
CA LYS A 370 -4.43 28.03 2.99
C LYS A 370 -5.77 27.41 2.59
N ALA A 371 -6.67 28.21 2.04
CA ALA A 371 -7.98 27.76 1.59
C ALA A 371 -7.85 26.75 0.45
N LEU A 372 -7.03 27.07 -0.53
CA LEU A 372 -6.75 26.19 -1.66
C LEU A 372 -6.11 24.87 -1.20
N HIS A 373 -5.13 24.94 -0.32
CA HIS A 373 -4.51 23.75 0.26
C HIS A 373 -5.52 22.87 1.00
N THR A 374 -6.41 23.47 1.79
CA THR A 374 -7.46 22.74 2.52
C THR A 374 -8.37 21.97 1.56
N ILE A 375 -8.85 22.60 0.47
CA ILE A 375 -9.71 21.92 -0.52
C ILE A 375 -8.98 20.73 -1.16
N VAL A 376 -7.74 20.93 -1.59
CA VAL A 376 -6.95 19.86 -2.21
C VAL A 376 -6.70 18.71 -1.25
N GLN A 377 -6.40 19.02 0.01
CA GLN A 377 -6.17 17.99 1.02
C GLN A 377 -7.44 17.22 1.35
N ASN A 378 -8.55 17.90 1.53
CA ASN A 378 -9.84 17.27 1.79
C ASN A 378 -10.27 16.35 0.63
N THR A 379 -10.05 16.78 -0.62
CA THR A 379 -10.32 15.93 -1.80
C THR A 379 -9.51 14.64 -1.74
N ARG A 380 -8.22 14.73 -1.39
CA ARG A 380 -7.35 13.56 -1.21
C ARG A 380 -7.81 12.66 -0.06
N ASP A 381 -8.26 13.24 1.05
CA ASP A 381 -8.73 12.49 2.20
C ASP A 381 -10.06 11.79 1.92
N ALA A 382 -10.97 12.43 1.18
CA ALA A 382 -12.20 11.80 0.70
C ALA A 382 -11.89 10.59 -0.22
N MET A 383 -10.92 10.73 -1.13
CA MET A 383 -10.47 9.62 -1.98
C MET A 383 -9.90 8.46 -1.15
N ARG A 384 -9.08 8.73 -0.14
CA ARG A 384 -8.54 7.71 0.76
C ARG A 384 -9.64 6.98 1.53
N GLU A 385 -10.60 7.73 2.10
CA GLU A 385 -11.76 7.16 2.79
C GLU A 385 -12.59 6.24 1.88
N LEU A 386 -12.63 6.54 0.59
CA LEU A 386 -13.34 5.77 -0.43
C LEU A 386 -12.52 4.63 -1.04
N GLY A 387 -11.22 4.51 -0.69
CA GLY A 387 -10.32 3.51 -1.25
C GLY A 387 -9.98 3.77 -2.73
N ILE A 388 -10.00 5.04 -3.17
CA ILE A 388 -9.63 5.41 -4.52
C ILE A 388 -8.13 5.74 -4.55
N PRO A 389 -7.34 5.15 -5.46
CA PRO A 389 -5.93 5.48 -5.60
C PRO A 389 -5.71 6.96 -5.91
N LEU A 390 -4.74 7.60 -5.26
CA LEU A 390 -4.42 9.02 -5.51
C LEU A 390 -3.92 9.30 -6.94
N THR A 391 -3.52 8.27 -7.68
CA THR A 391 -3.21 8.36 -9.12
C THR A 391 -4.44 8.70 -9.97
N GLU A 392 -5.65 8.51 -9.42
CA GLU A 392 -6.92 8.81 -10.06
C GLU A 392 -7.46 10.20 -9.68
N ILE A 393 -6.67 11.03 -8.95
CA ILE A 393 -7.12 12.33 -8.48
C ILE A 393 -7.60 13.20 -9.65
N PRO A 394 -8.82 13.75 -9.59
CA PRO A 394 -9.36 14.59 -10.65
C PRO A 394 -8.67 15.95 -10.65
N ALA A 395 -8.77 16.68 -11.76
CA ALA A 395 -8.39 18.07 -11.75
C ALA A 395 -9.36 18.87 -10.85
N VAL A 396 -8.80 19.56 -9.85
CA VAL A 396 -9.57 20.39 -8.91
C VAL A 396 -9.70 21.80 -9.49
N ILE A 397 -10.93 22.27 -9.68
CA ILE A 397 -11.21 23.60 -10.23
C ILE A 397 -11.95 24.41 -9.19
N ILE A 398 -11.39 25.52 -8.77
CA ILE A 398 -12.07 26.49 -7.91
C ILE A 398 -12.83 27.45 -8.82
N VAL A 399 -14.15 27.52 -8.65
CA VAL A 399 -15.06 28.30 -9.47
C VAL A 399 -15.77 29.37 -8.66
N SER A 400 -16.23 30.44 -9.32
CA SER A 400 -17.06 31.45 -8.66
C SER A 400 -18.48 30.91 -8.36
N PRO A 401 -19.22 31.50 -7.40
CA PRO A 401 -20.60 31.11 -7.14
C PRO A 401 -21.51 31.25 -8.37
N GLU A 402 -21.21 32.17 -9.29
CA GLU A 402 -21.95 32.35 -10.54
C GLU A 402 -21.74 31.19 -11.53
N GLU A 403 -20.57 30.55 -11.48
CA GLU A 403 -20.21 29.42 -12.33
C GLU A 403 -20.72 28.06 -11.76
N SER A 404 -21.14 28.06 -10.49
CA SER A 404 -21.76 26.90 -9.81
C SER A 404 -22.87 27.38 -8.86
N PRO A 405 -23.98 27.90 -9.39
CA PRO A 405 -24.98 28.60 -8.57
C PRO A 405 -25.84 27.68 -7.69
N LYS A 406 -25.78 26.36 -7.88
CA LYS A 406 -26.66 25.39 -7.20
C LYS A 406 -25.94 24.42 -6.27
N ALA A 407 -24.61 24.39 -6.29
CA ALA A 407 -23.86 23.40 -5.52
C ALA A 407 -22.51 23.93 -5.06
N TRP A 408 -22.07 23.51 -3.88
CA TRP A 408 -20.73 23.79 -3.35
C TRP A 408 -19.64 22.96 -4.01
N GLY A 409 -20.02 21.79 -4.56
CA GLY A 409 -19.17 20.89 -5.33
C GLY A 409 -19.92 20.32 -6.53
N SER A 410 -19.18 19.85 -7.52
CA SER A 410 -19.69 19.03 -8.62
C SER A 410 -18.58 18.25 -9.29
N TYR A 411 -18.81 16.97 -9.56
CA TYR A 411 -17.87 16.13 -10.31
C TYR A 411 -18.31 16.01 -11.78
N ASN A 412 -17.36 15.94 -12.68
CA ASN A 412 -17.61 15.73 -14.11
C ASN A 412 -16.83 14.52 -14.63
N SER A 413 -17.54 13.45 -14.96
CA SER A 413 -16.98 12.17 -15.42
C SER A 413 -16.24 12.27 -16.75
N VAL A 414 -16.71 13.11 -17.68
CA VAL A 414 -16.12 13.25 -19.01
C VAL A 414 -14.78 13.98 -18.95
N LEU A 415 -14.72 15.08 -18.20
CA LEU A 415 -13.52 15.89 -18.04
C LEU A 415 -12.60 15.39 -16.92
N LYS A 416 -13.06 14.47 -16.08
CA LYS A 416 -12.40 14.06 -14.84
C LYS A 416 -11.99 15.27 -13.99
N THR A 417 -12.94 16.12 -13.72
CA THR A 417 -12.74 17.34 -12.94
C THR A 417 -13.72 17.40 -11.78
N VAL A 418 -13.26 17.91 -10.64
CA VAL A 418 -14.13 18.31 -9.55
C VAL A 418 -14.08 19.82 -9.39
N ARG A 419 -15.25 20.44 -9.27
CA ARG A 419 -15.39 21.88 -9.06
C ARG A 419 -15.80 22.15 -7.62
N TYR A 420 -15.22 23.18 -7.02
CA TYR A 420 -15.61 23.65 -5.69
C TYR A 420 -15.77 25.16 -5.69
N VAL A 421 -16.78 25.65 -4.97
CA VAL A 421 -16.95 27.07 -4.69
C VAL A 421 -16.21 27.41 -3.40
N PRO A 422 -15.46 28.52 -3.30
CA PRO A 422 -14.73 28.91 -2.08
C PRO A 422 -15.56 28.91 -0.81
N ALA A 423 -16.88 29.19 -0.90
CA ALA A 423 -17.81 29.16 0.23
C ALA A 423 -17.90 27.81 0.95
N ILE A 424 -17.50 26.72 0.33
CA ILE A 424 -17.41 25.39 0.98
C ILE A 424 -16.50 25.45 2.23
N LEU A 425 -15.54 26.36 2.27
CA LEU A 425 -14.60 26.51 3.40
C LEU A 425 -15.24 27.19 4.60
N ASP A 426 -16.32 27.94 4.40
CA ASP A 426 -17.08 28.60 5.47
C ASP A 426 -18.11 27.66 6.08
N ALA A 427 -18.40 26.53 5.41
CA ALA A 427 -19.30 25.52 5.93
C ALA A 427 -18.72 24.76 7.13
N PRO A 428 -19.57 24.26 8.04
CA PRO A 428 -19.13 23.39 9.14
C PRO A 428 -18.34 22.18 8.63
N PRO A 429 -17.37 21.66 9.39
CA PRO A 429 -16.50 20.58 8.94
C PRO A 429 -17.25 19.33 8.45
N HIS A 430 -18.40 19.00 9.04
CA HIS A 430 -19.22 17.86 8.64
C HIS A 430 -19.90 18.07 7.29
N GLU A 431 -20.34 19.29 6.99
CA GLU A 431 -20.94 19.62 5.69
C GLU A 431 -19.91 19.66 4.56
N ARG A 432 -18.70 20.16 4.86
CA ARG A 432 -17.58 20.10 3.92
C ARG A 432 -17.24 18.66 3.56
N CYS A 433 -17.00 17.81 4.58
CA CYS A 433 -16.73 16.40 4.39
C CYS A 433 -17.85 15.70 3.61
N TYR A 434 -19.09 16.08 3.85
CA TYR A 434 -20.24 15.53 3.14
C TYR A 434 -20.14 15.79 1.63
N THR A 435 -19.98 17.06 1.25
CA THR A 435 -19.83 17.45 -0.16
C THR A 435 -18.64 16.78 -0.83
N GLU A 436 -17.48 16.75 -0.16
CA GLU A 436 -16.27 16.17 -0.72
C GLU A 436 -16.38 14.65 -0.90
N ILE A 437 -16.99 13.94 0.05
CA ILE A 437 -17.25 12.50 -0.08
C ILE A 437 -18.27 12.23 -1.18
N HIS A 438 -19.31 13.04 -1.29
CA HIS A 438 -20.32 12.92 -2.34
C HIS A 438 -19.69 13.02 -3.73
N GLU A 439 -18.92 14.07 -4.00
CA GLU A 439 -18.27 14.26 -5.30
C GLU A 439 -17.24 13.18 -5.61
N MET A 440 -16.48 12.75 -4.61
CA MET A 440 -15.51 11.67 -4.79
C MET A 440 -16.19 10.30 -4.91
N TRP A 441 -17.45 10.15 -4.47
CA TRP A 441 -18.22 8.93 -4.75
C TRP A 441 -18.52 8.78 -6.24
N HIS A 442 -18.85 9.86 -6.94
CA HIS A 442 -19.00 9.82 -8.40
C HIS A 442 -17.70 9.43 -9.12
N LEU A 443 -16.56 9.92 -8.65
CA LEU A 443 -15.27 9.45 -9.14
C LEU A 443 -15.09 7.93 -8.89
N LYS A 444 -15.54 7.42 -7.74
CA LYS A 444 -15.50 5.99 -7.43
C LYS A 444 -16.39 5.18 -8.36
N GLN A 445 -17.57 5.66 -8.66
CA GLN A 445 -18.48 5.03 -9.62
C GLN A 445 -17.83 4.92 -11.01
N ASP A 446 -17.16 5.97 -11.48
CA ASP A 446 -16.41 5.97 -12.73
C ASP A 446 -15.21 5.01 -12.70
N TYR A 447 -14.50 4.96 -11.55
CA TYR A 447 -13.37 4.07 -11.35
C TYR A 447 -13.80 2.61 -11.40
N GLU A 448 -14.89 2.24 -10.70
CA GLU A 448 -15.47 0.90 -10.72
C GLU A 448 -15.99 0.50 -12.11
N ALA A 449 -16.63 1.43 -12.84
CA ALA A 449 -17.11 1.19 -14.19
C ALA A 449 -16.00 0.75 -15.15
N ARG A 450 -14.83 1.37 -15.06
CA ARG A 450 -13.65 0.99 -15.85
C ARG A 450 -13.15 -0.41 -15.53
N TYR A 451 -13.17 -0.83 -14.27
CA TYR A 451 -12.84 -2.20 -13.87
C TYR A 451 -13.81 -3.23 -14.42
N GLU A 452 -15.06 -2.84 -14.66
CA GLU A 452 -16.09 -3.69 -15.27
C GLU A 452 -16.09 -3.66 -16.80
N GLY A 453 -15.06 -3.03 -17.40
CA GLY A 453 -14.86 -3.01 -18.83
C GLY A 453 -15.58 -1.88 -19.55
N TRP A 454 -16.14 -0.89 -18.82
CA TRP A 454 -16.74 0.27 -19.47
C TRP A 454 -15.65 1.09 -20.20
N PRO A 455 -15.87 1.51 -21.46
CA PRO A 455 -14.90 2.31 -22.21
C PRO A 455 -14.70 3.70 -21.58
N VAL A 456 -13.67 4.41 -22.03
CA VAL A 456 -13.43 5.79 -21.61
C VAL A 456 -14.69 6.63 -21.82
N ILE A 457 -15.12 7.33 -20.75
CA ILE A 457 -16.32 8.16 -20.76
C ILE A 457 -16.04 9.44 -21.57
N THR A 458 -16.88 9.69 -22.56
CA THR A 458 -16.78 10.83 -23.48
C THR A 458 -18.17 11.46 -23.67
N ASP A 459 -18.25 12.67 -24.22
CA ASP A 459 -19.55 13.29 -24.53
C ASP A 459 -20.45 12.41 -25.42
N LYS A 460 -19.86 11.59 -26.29
CA LYS A 460 -20.60 10.70 -27.20
C LYS A 460 -21.29 9.54 -26.50
N ASN A 461 -20.64 8.95 -25.49
CA ASN A 461 -21.17 7.77 -24.78
C ASN A 461 -21.73 8.09 -23.39
N TYR A 462 -21.72 9.36 -22.97
CA TYR A 462 -22.09 9.76 -21.61
C TYR A 462 -23.53 9.40 -21.24
N LYS A 463 -24.48 9.55 -22.20
CA LYS A 463 -25.89 9.18 -21.97
C LYS A 463 -26.04 7.67 -21.72
N ASP A 464 -25.35 6.85 -22.49
CA ASP A 464 -25.39 5.40 -22.34
C ASP A 464 -24.70 4.98 -21.05
N TYR A 465 -23.60 5.65 -20.71
CA TYR A 465 -22.91 5.48 -19.43
C TYR A 465 -23.83 5.77 -18.25
N LEU A 466 -24.51 6.92 -18.22
CA LEU A 466 -25.42 7.27 -17.13
C LEU A 466 -26.58 6.27 -17.02
N LYS A 467 -27.14 5.84 -18.15
CA LYS A 467 -28.21 4.84 -18.14
C LYS A 467 -27.74 3.52 -17.52
N TRP A 468 -26.58 3.06 -17.90
CA TRP A 468 -25.96 1.84 -17.35
C TRP A 468 -25.65 2.02 -15.85
N LEU A 469 -25.03 3.14 -15.46
CA LEU A 469 -24.67 3.43 -14.08
C LEU A 469 -25.91 3.47 -13.18
N ARG A 470 -26.96 4.21 -13.59
CA ARG A 470 -28.22 4.32 -12.84
C ARG A 470 -28.91 2.97 -12.63
N GLN A 471 -28.92 2.11 -13.63
CA GLN A 471 -29.46 0.74 -13.49
C GLN A 471 -28.64 -0.09 -12.50
N LYS A 472 -27.34 0.13 -12.46
CA LYS A 472 -26.44 -0.56 -11.52
C LYS A 472 -26.63 -0.04 -10.10
N CYS A 473 -26.68 1.26 -9.93
CA CYS A 473 -26.93 1.90 -8.64
C CYS A 473 -28.34 1.55 -8.12
N GLU A 474 -29.35 1.45 -8.96
CA GLU A 474 -30.69 1.00 -8.59
C GLU A 474 -30.65 -0.40 -7.94
N LYS A 475 -29.92 -1.35 -8.53
CA LYS A 475 -29.75 -2.69 -7.96
C LYS A 475 -29.04 -2.65 -6.59
N ARG A 476 -28.03 -1.80 -6.44
CA ARG A 476 -27.29 -1.62 -5.17
C ARG A 476 -28.18 -0.98 -4.10
N ILE A 477 -28.93 0.05 -4.44
CA ILE A 477 -29.86 0.75 -3.55
C ILE A 477 -30.96 -0.20 -3.07
N LYS A 478 -31.56 -1.00 -3.95
CA LYS A 478 -32.53 -2.03 -3.58
C LYS A 478 -31.94 -3.07 -2.62
N LYS A 479 -30.69 -3.52 -2.86
CA LYS A 479 -29.98 -4.44 -1.99
C LYS A 479 -29.70 -3.85 -0.60
N LEU A 480 -29.47 -2.55 -0.51
CA LEU A 480 -29.27 -1.80 0.74
C LEU A 480 -30.58 -1.49 1.47
N GLY A 481 -31.73 -1.83 0.87
CA GLY A 481 -33.05 -1.54 1.42
C GLY A 481 -33.36 -0.04 1.47
N ILE A 482 -32.83 0.75 0.52
CA ILE A 482 -33.12 2.18 0.43
C ILE A 482 -34.40 2.35 -0.36
N THR A 483 -35.47 2.73 0.35
CA THR A 483 -36.79 3.09 -0.18
C THR A 483 -36.88 4.60 -0.38
N GLU A 484 -37.96 5.08 -0.99
CA GLU A 484 -38.24 6.51 -1.10
C GLU A 484 -38.28 7.20 0.28
N GLU A 485 -38.91 6.57 1.27
CA GLU A 485 -38.96 7.09 2.64
C GLU A 485 -37.56 7.24 3.23
N LYS A 486 -36.72 6.21 3.05
CA LYS A 486 -35.36 6.24 3.54
C LYS A 486 -34.48 7.26 2.78
N ALA A 487 -34.70 7.46 1.51
CA ALA A 487 -34.06 8.53 0.74
C ALA A 487 -34.43 9.92 1.31
N ARG A 488 -35.69 10.12 1.71
CA ARG A 488 -36.17 11.35 2.36
C ARG A 488 -35.51 11.60 3.72
N GLU A 489 -35.23 10.52 4.48
CA GLU A 489 -34.50 10.59 5.75
C GLU A 489 -33.02 10.96 5.58
N ILE A 490 -32.42 10.62 4.44
CA ILE A 490 -31.02 10.96 4.14
C ILE A 490 -30.91 12.46 3.87
N SER A 491 -31.59 12.97 2.85
CA SER A 491 -31.64 14.38 2.49
C SER A 491 -32.81 14.66 1.53
N ARG A 492 -33.20 15.93 1.43
CA ARG A 492 -34.17 16.36 0.43
C ARG A 492 -33.69 16.06 -1.00
N TYR A 493 -32.39 16.25 -1.25
CA TYR A 493 -31.78 15.99 -2.54
C TYR A 493 -31.81 14.50 -2.90
N ALA A 494 -31.48 13.61 -1.95
CA ALA A 494 -31.58 12.17 -2.14
C ALA A 494 -33.02 11.73 -2.50
N TRP A 495 -34.02 12.32 -1.87
CA TRP A 495 -35.43 12.04 -2.16
C TRP A 495 -35.83 12.53 -3.54
N GLU A 496 -35.50 13.77 -3.91
CA GLU A 496 -35.77 14.33 -5.25
C GLU A 496 -35.10 13.46 -6.32
N SER A 497 -33.84 13.08 -6.15
CA SER A 497 -33.08 12.19 -7.05
C SER A 497 -33.71 10.79 -7.14
N PHE A 498 -34.20 10.24 -6.02
CA PHE A 498 -34.90 8.95 -6.02
C PHE A 498 -36.18 9.02 -6.89
N CYS A 499 -36.96 10.05 -6.73
CA CYS A 499 -38.20 10.26 -7.52
C CYS A 499 -37.91 10.46 -9.02
N LEU A 500 -36.75 11.02 -9.37
CA LEU A 500 -36.30 11.22 -10.74
C LEU A 500 -35.59 10.00 -11.35
N GLY A 501 -35.33 8.95 -10.55
CA GLY A 501 -34.59 7.77 -10.99
C GLY A 501 -33.08 8.02 -11.14
N GLU A 502 -32.54 9.04 -10.48
CA GLU A 502 -31.14 9.40 -10.46
C GLU A 502 -30.44 8.63 -9.34
N PHE A 503 -30.40 7.30 -9.47
CA PHE A 503 -29.92 6.40 -8.42
C PHE A 503 -28.42 6.48 -8.14
N ASP A 504 -27.63 6.99 -9.09
CA ASP A 504 -26.25 7.38 -8.92
C ASP A 504 -26.08 8.47 -7.85
N GLU A 505 -26.93 9.48 -7.88
CA GLU A 505 -26.99 10.56 -6.89
C GLU A 505 -27.47 10.05 -5.51
N VAL A 506 -28.50 9.21 -5.51
CA VAL A 506 -29.02 8.61 -4.26
C VAL A 506 -27.95 7.77 -3.57
N GLU A 507 -27.17 6.99 -4.32
CA GLU A 507 -26.08 6.20 -3.77
C GLU A 507 -24.98 7.12 -3.20
N ALA A 508 -24.61 8.19 -3.88
CA ALA A 508 -23.61 9.16 -3.43
C ALA A 508 -24.04 9.85 -2.13
N GLU A 509 -25.30 10.30 -2.06
CA GLU A 509 -25.90 10.90 -0.86
C GLU A 509 -25.93 9.94 0.33
N TYR A 510 -26.34 8.68 0.10
CA TYR A 510 -26.34 7.65 1.14
C TYR A 510 -24.93 7.40 1.70
N GLU A 511 -23.95 7.21 0.84
CA GLU A 511 -22.60 6.90 1.26
C GLU A 511 -21.92 8.10 1.96
N ALA A 512 -22.15 9.32 1.49
CA ALA A 512 -21.68 10.53 2.16
C ALA A 512 -22.29 10.65 3.57
N SER A 513 -23.62 10.52 3.69
CA SER A 513 -24.33 10.57 4.97
C SER A 513 -23.83 9.49 5.95
N ARG A 514 -23.71 8.26 5.48
CA ARG A 514 -23.27 7.13 6.30
C ARG A 514 -21.86 7.32 6.85
N ARG A 515 -20.93 7.80 6.02
CA ARG A 515 -19.53 7.99 6.40
C ARG A 515 -19.36 9.18 7.32
N VAL A 516 -20.02 10.30 7.05
CA VAL A 516 -19.97 11.47 7.92
C VAL A 516 -20.57 11.15 9.29
N LYS A 517 -21.71 10.46 9.37
CA LYS A 517 -22.27 9.98 10.64
C LYS A 517 -21.28 9.12 11.43
N LYS A 518 -20.61 8.19 10.76
CA LYS A 518 -19.56 7.34 11.38
C LYS A 518 -18.37 8.14 11.89
N MET A 519 -17.94 9.16 11.14
CA MET A 519 -16.86 10.05 11.54
C MET A 519 -17.24 10.89 12.76
N MET A 520 -18.47 11.40 12.82
CA MET A 520 -18.97 12.17 13.96
C MET A 520 -19.12 11.30 15.22
N GLN A 521 -19.62 10.08 15.10
CA GLN A 521 -19.72 9.14 16.23
C GLN A 521 -18.34 8.79 16.80
N LYS A 522 -17.33 8.64 15.95
CA LYS A 522 -15.95 8.43 16.42
C LYS A 522 -15.38 9.65 17.15
N LYS A 523 -15.82 10.88 16.85
CA LYS A 523 -15.42 12.10 17.57
C LYS A 523 -16.18 12.27 18.88
N GLY A 524 -17.50 12.06 18.90
CA GLY A 524 -18.32 12.20 20.11
C GLY A 524 -18.06 11.14 21.20
N GLY A 525 -17.54 9.97 20.84
CA GLY A 525 -17.08 8.96 21.79
C GLY A 525 -15.72 9.25 22.43
N ARG A 526 -15.02 10.31 22.00
CA ARG A 526 -13.73 10.75 22.58
C ARG A 526 -13.89 11.89 23.58
N ASP A 527 -15.02 12.61 23.56
CA ASP A 527 -15.28 13.73 24.47
C ASP A 527 -16.10 13.31 25.71
N GLY A 528 -16.39 12.02 25.88
CA GLY A 528 -17.22 11.46 26.95
C GLY A 528 -16.57 10.35 27.79
N SER A 529 -15.24 10.25 27.79
CA SER A 529 -14.54 9.29 28.66
C SER A 529 -13.30 9.90 29.28
#